data_30b9a1e401380d2ce4f38c352367be7d
#
_entry.id   30b9a1e401380d2ce4f38c352367be7d
#
_cell.length_a   1.000
_cell.length_b   1.000
_cell.length_c   1.000
_cell.angle_alpha   90.00
_cell.angle_beta   90.00
_cell.angle_gamma   90.00
#
_symmetry.space_group_name_H-M   'P 1'
#
loop_
_entity.id
_entity.type
_entity.pdbx_description
1 polymer ?
#
loop_
_entity_poly.entity_id
_entity_poly.type
_entity_poly.pdbx_seq_one_letter_code
_entity_poly.pdbx_strand_id
1 'polypeptide(L)'
;MWSCPNCGSWIFASRICPNCGAWVGDDSADEQDSDHPVELAIMGDTLLSCAGREAKVVVPAGVKELEEYSFYNDTALQEIELPEDLTMILKGAFQECTALQEIRLPDKLKRLGRAAFYGCSALRKIEIPASVKQIDTETFRDCTALRVIELSEGLEIIGGYVFEGCNALEKIVIPASVKQIELEAFQDCTALQEIELSEGLEKIGESAFKNCSALKKITIPASVKQIEASAFRDCIALQEITLLSKDTTFETDTFRNCPGVVKRPEDPVEGVKRSGPMDLAEGGTVLKKYHGTDACVIVPAGVTAIAKECFVNCMSLQEIELPEGLEEIGKSAFEGCSSLKRIVIPEGVRSIREKTFCECTALQEIRLPDGLELIGRSAFSECEALQEIRLPDGLKEIGSDAFSGCRSLRQITVPVGVKCIETAVFQSCRALQEVHLPEGLEQIGMFAFEDCDTLTRIVLPASLKRLCRGAFENCTSLLEAQLPDGLEELQDDAFEYCRSLQKVTIPAQVRQIERAAFYYCQSLQEVQLPEELNEIGEDAFAHCWALKRIVIPAGVEKVGEHAFWECYSLQNIAVLSDDTEIEEDAFEDCPGTVKRGTGSLF
;
A
#
# COMPACT_ATOMS: atom_id res chain seq x y z
N MET A 1 -18.65 -19.24 -39.03
CA MET A 1 -17.57 -19.75 -38.12
C MET A 1 -16.35 -18.89 -38.41
N TRP A 2 -15.97 -18.03 -37.49
CA TRP A 2 -14.94 -17.01 -37.70
C TRP A 2 -13.96 -17.09 -36.53
N SER A 3 -12.70 -16.76 -36.74
CA SER A 3 -11.75 -16.71 -35.62
C SER A 3 -11.61 -15.27 -35.13
N CYS A 4 -11.68 -15.06 -33.83
CA CYS A 4 -11.49 -13.75 -33.22
C CYS A 4 -10.07 -13.21 -33.54
N PRO A 5 -9.93 -12.03 -34.17
CA PRO A 5 -8.62 -11.48 -34.48
C PRO A 5 -7.82 -11.09 -33.23
N ASN A 6 -8.49 -10.91 -32.08
CA ASN A 6 -7.87 -10.45 -30.85
C ASN A 6 -7.37 -11.58 -29.94
N CYS A 7 -8.02 -12.77 -29.92
CA CYS A 7 -7.64 -13.89 -29.03
C CYS A 7 -7.61 -15.26 -29.72
N GLY A 8 -7.92 -15.35 -31.01
CA GLY A 8 -7.89 -16.59 -31.80
C GLY A 8 -9.02 -17.58 -31.54
N SER A 9 -9.97 -17.30 -30.67
CA SER A 9 -11.10 -18.19 -30.36
C SER A 9 -12.08 -18.30 -31.50
N TRP A 10 -12.67 -19.49 -31.71
CA TRP A 10 -13.69 -19.71 -32.72
C TRP A 10 -15.05 -19.17 -32.27
N ILE A 11 -15.70 -18.38 -33.11
CA ILE A 11 -16.99 -17.74 -32.85
C ILE A 11 -18.06 -18.39 -33.68
N PHE A 12 -19.14 -18.81 -33.01
CA PHE A 12 -20.32 -19.40 -33.63
C PHE A 12 -21.50 -18.46 -33.44
N ALA A 13 -22.02 -17.90 -34.53
CA ALA A 13 -23.28 -17.14 -34.59
C ALA A 13 -23.38 -15.80 -33.83
N SER A 14 -22.34 -15.30 -33.14
CA SER A 14 -22.33 -13.96 -32.56
C SER A 14 -21.25 -13.08 -33.20
N ARG A 15 -21.51 -11.78 -33.29
CA ARG A 15 -20.49 -10.80 -33.76
C ARG A 15 -19.54 -10.30 -32.68
N ILE A 16 -19.68 -10.82 -31.46
CA ILE A 16 -18.83 -10.51 -30.32
C ILE A 16 -18.14 -11.80 -29.89
N CYS A 17 -16.83 -11.73 -29.67
CA CYS A 17 -16.07 -12.87 -29.18
C CYS A 17 -16.42 -13.19 -27.72
N PRO A 18 -16.92 -14.37 -27.39
CA PRO A 18 -17.32 -14.74 -26.02
C PRO A 18 -16.13 -14.84 -25.06
N ASN A 19 -14.89 -14.83 -25.58
CA ASN A 19 -13.69 -15.05 -24.78
C ASN A 19 -12.92 -13.74 -24.45
N CYS A 20 -13.08 -12.68 -25.26
CA CYS A 20 -12.41 -11.40 -25.04
C CYS A 20 -13.28 -10.18 -25.31
N GLY A 21 -14.57 -10.35 -25.62
CA GLY A 21 -15.51 -9.27 -25.88
C GLY A 21 -15.26 -8.47 -27.17
N ALA A 22 -14.28 -8.87 -27.99
CA ALA A 22 -13.96 -8.11 -29.21
C ALA A 22 -15.08 -8.26 -30.26
N TRP A 23 -15.50 -7.14 -30.83
CA TRP A 23 -16.43 -7.12 -31.95
C TRP A 23 -15.73 -7.66 -33.21
N VAL A 24 -16.39 -8.55 -33.97
CA VAL A 24 -15.87 -9.23 -35.16
C VAL A 24 -16.80 -8.95 -36.35
N GLY A 25 -16.92 -7.68 -36.72
CA GLY A 25 -17.62 -7.26 -37.91
C GLY A 25 -16.66 -6.73 -38.97
N ASP A 26 -17.08 -6.75 -40.25
CA ASP A 26 -16.29 -6.22 -41.36
C ASP A 26 -16.11 -4.69 -41.22
N ASP A 27 -14.87 -4.21 -41.24
CA ASP A 27 -14.46 -2.79 -41.12
C ASP A 27 -14.79 -1.94 -42.34
N SER A 28 -15.86 -2.24 -43.07
CA SER A 28 -16.28 -1.50 -44.27
C SER A 28 -17.70 -0.92 -44.16
N ALA A 29 -17.96 -0.12 -43.14
CA ALA A 29 -19.14 0.75 -43.15
C ALA A 29 -18.87 1.99 -42.30
N ASP A 30 -19.01 3.13 -42.94
CA ASP A 30 -18.85 4.50 -42.49
C ASP A 30 -19.37 4.79 -41.08
N GLU A 31 -18.55 5.54 -40.31
CA GLU A 31 -18.95 6.25 -39.09
C GLU A 31 -19.99 7.33 -39.40
N GLN A 32 -21.26 7.00 -39.61
CA GLN A 32 -22.40 7.92 -39.51
C GLN A 32 -23.69 7.17 -39.87
N ASP A 33 -24.16 6.29 -38.97
CA ASP A 33 -25.59 5.96 -38.96
C ASP A 33 -26.03 5.54 -37.56
N SER A 34 -26.75 6.43 -36.88
CA SER A 34 -27.25 6.26 -35.51
C SER A 34 -28.62 5.53 -35.47
N ASP A 35 -29.00 4.84 -36.51
CA ASP A 35 -30.35 4.26 -36.68
C ASP A 35 -30.33 2.74 -36.98
N HIS A 36 -29.47 1.96 -36.34
CA HIS A 36 -29.63 0.51 -36.36
C HIS A 36 -30.49 0.08 -35.15
N PRO A 37 -31.66 -0.57 -35.41
CA PRO A 37 -32.51 -1.05 -34.33
C PRO A 37 -31.77 -2.09 -33.48
N VAL A 38 -32.02 -2.09 -32.16
CA VAL A 38 -31.47 -3.09 -31.21
C VAL A 38 -31.81 -4.49 -31.72
N GLU A 39 -30.80 -5.31 -31.97
CA GLU A 39 -30.97 -6.73 -32.27
C GLU A 39 -30.69 -7.56 -31.01
N LEU A 40 -31.73 -8.13 -30.44
CA LEU A 40 -31.61 -9.06 -29.31
C LEU A 40 -31.49 -10.51 -29.84
N ALA A 41 -30.36 -11.16 -29.61
CA ALA A 41 -30.17 -12.56 -29.96
C ALA A 41 -30.74 -13.44 -28.85
N ILE A 42 -31.92 -14.03 -29.08
CA ILE A 42 -32.59 -14.89 -28.09
C ILE A 42 -32.68 -16.31 -28.64
N MET A 43 -32.33 -17.27 -27.79
CA MET A 43 -32.45 -18.71 -28.05
C MET A 43 -33.26 -19.39 -26.93
N GLY A 44 -34.49 -19.80 -27.26
CA GLY A 44 -35.39 -20.33 -26.23
C GLY A 44 -35.85 -19.26 -25.26
N ASP A 45 -35.50 -19.41 -23.97
CA ASP A 45 -35.77 -18.45 -22.88
C ASP A 45 -34.50 -17.73 -22.40
N THR A 46 -33.41 -17.79 -23.18
CA THR A 46 -32.11 -17.18 -22.87
C THR A 46 -31.78 -16.06 -23.85
N LEU A 47 -31.43 -14.86 -23.35
CA LEU A 47 -30.87 -13.78 -24.13
C LEU A 47 -29.35 -13.95 -24.21
N LEU A 48 -28.83 -14.20 -25.41
CA LEU A 48 -27.42 -14.46 -25.66
C LEU A 48 -26.59 -13.20 -25.80
N SER A 49 -27.11 -12.19 -26.52
CA SER A 49 -26.40 -10.91 -26.70
C SER A 49 -27.36 -9.82 -27.16
N CYS A 50 -26.97 -8.57 -26.93
CA CYS A 50 -27.58 -7.37 -27.45
C CYS A 50 -26.60 -6.73 -28.46
N ALA A 51 -27.06 -6.49 -29.70
CA ALA A 51 -26.33 -5.71 -30.68
C ALA A 51 -27.10 -4.41 -30.96
N GLY A 52 -26.41 -3.29 -30.89
CA GLY A 52 -26.99 -1.93 -30.99
C GLY A 52 -26.46 -1.05 -29.87
N ARG A 53 -26.58 0.25 -29.99
CA ARG A 53 -26.16 1.24 -29.00
C ARG A 53 -27.32 2.16 -28.64
N GLU A 54 -28.45 1.58 -28.26
CA GLU A 54 -29.60 2.38 -27.82
C GLU A 54 -29.52 2.71 -26.33
N ALA A 55 -29.95 3.92 -26.00
CA ALA A 55 -29.98 4.36 -24.59
C ALA A 55 -31.03 3.60 -23.76
N LYS A 56 -32.02 3.00 -24.38
CA LYS A 56 -33.08 2.22 -23.72
C LYS A 56 -33.32 0.89 -24.42
N VAL A 57 -33.30 -0.20 -23.65
CA VAL A 57 -33.58 -1.55 -24.13
C VAL A 57 -34.74 -2.17 -23.35
N VAL A 58 -35.61 -2.89 -24.03
CA VAL A 58 -36.69 -3.67 -23.44
C VAL A 58 -36.45 -5.16 -23.72
N VAL A 59 -36.16 -5.95 -22.69
CA VAL A 59 -36.00 -7.41 -22.83
C VAL A 59 -37.40 -8.04 -22.91
N PRO A 60 -37.68 -8.86 -23.95
CA PRO A 60 -39.02 -9.41 -24.16
C PRO A 60 -39.50 -10.33 -23.04
N ALA A 61 -40.83 -10.36 -22.84
CA ALA A 61 -41.45 -11.33 -21.95
C ALA A 61 -41.12 -12.78 -22.38
N GLY A 62 -40.89 -13.66 -21.40
CA GLY A 62 -40.50 -15.07 -21.64
C GLY A 62 -39.01 -15.34 -21.55
N VAL A 63 -38.15 -14.29 -21.57
CA VAL A 63 -36.73 -14.44 -21.26
C VAL A 63 -36.58 -14.68 -19.77
N LYS A 64 -35.90 -15.78 -19.39
CA LYS A 64 -35.64 -16.19 -17.99
C LYS A 64 -34.18 -16.07 -17.60
N GLU A 65 -33.29 -15.93 -18.58
CA GLU A 65 -31.85 -15.91 -18.38
C GLU A 65 -31.18 -14.87 -19.29
N LEU A 66 -30.31 -14.06 -18.72
CA LEU A 66 -29.32 -13.25 -19.43
C LEU A 66 -27.99 -14.00 -19.40
N GLU A 67 -27.49 -14.36 -20.59
CA GLU A 67 -26.23 -15.11 -20.80
C GLU A 67 -25.02 -14.27 -20.35
N GLU A 68 -23.89 -14.94 -20.18
CA GLU A 68 -22.63 -14.28 -19.85
C GLU A 68 -22.29 -13.20 -20.87
N TYR A 69 -21.97 -12.00 -20.37
CA TYR A 69 -21.57 -10.85 -21.19
C TYR A 69 -22.60 -10.35 -22.21
N SER A 70 -23.89 -10.64 -22.02
CA SER A 70 -24.96 -10.31 -22.99
C SER A 70 -25.09 -8.83 -23.34
N PHE A 71 -24.72 -7.91 -22.42
CA PHE A 71 -24.64 -6.44 -22.63
C PHE A 71 -23.23 -5.89 -22.33
N TYR A 72 -22.19 -6.72 -22.43
CA TYR A 72 -20.82 -6.31 -22.11
C TYR A 72 -20.37 -5.06 -22.86
N ASN A 73 -19.85 -4.05 -22.11
CA ASN A 73 -19.31 -2.80 -22.66
C ASN A 73 -20.31 -2.01 -23.52
N ASP A 74 -21.62 -2.12 -23.21
CA ASP A 74 -22.62 -1.25 -23.84
C ASP A 74 -22.63 0.12 -23.13
N THR A 75 -21.76 1.01 -23.63
CA THR A 75 -21.57 2.35 -23.06
C THR A 75 -22.68 3.33 -23.42
N ALA A 76 -23.66 2.93 -24.26
CA ALA A 76 -24.82 3.75 -24.62
C ALA A 76 -26.06 3.41 -23.79
N LEU A 77 -26.13 2.20 -23.21
CA LEU A 77 -27.26 1.72 -22.45
C LEU A 77 -27.46 2.54 -21.16
N GLN A 78 -28.54 3.31 -21.08
CA GLN A 78 -28.88 4.14 -19.91
C GLN A 78 -30.01 3.54 -19.08
N GLU A 79 -30.95 2.84 -19.72
CA GLU A 79 -32.13 2.25 -19.10
C GLU A 79 -32.43 0.88 -19.73
N ILE A 80 -32.80 -0.08 -18.89
CA ILE A 80 -33.22 -1.40 -19.35
C ILE A 80 -34.46 -1.88 -18.57
N GLU A 81 -35.45 -2.40 -19.31
CA GLU A 81 -36.62 -3.05 -18.73
C GLU A 81 -36.46 -4.56 -18.81
N LEU A 82 -36.45 -5.22 -17.64
CA LEU A 82 -36.30 -6.67 -17.52
C LEU A 82 -37.68 -7.32 -17.31
N PRO A 83 -37.94 -8.51 -17.89
CA PRO A 83 -39.20 -9.22 -17.69
C PRO A 83 -39.33 -9.79 -16.28
N GLU A 84 -40.55 -9.80 -15.75
CA GLU A 84 -40.87 -10.31 -14.41
C GLU A 84 -40.55 -11.81 -14.21
N ASP A 85 -40.39 -12.57 -15.30
CA ASP A 85 -40.06 -14.00 -15.27
C ASP A 85 -38.54 -14.27 -15.31
N LEU A 86 -37.69 -13.26 -15.37
CA LEU A 86 -36.25 -13.40 -15.34
C LEU A 86 -35.78 -14.01 -14.02
N THR A 87 -35.02 -15.07 -14.09
CA THR A 87 -34.53 -15.82 -12.90
C THR A 87 -33.03 -15.81 -12.74
N MET A 88 -32.27 -15.53 -13.82
CA MET A 88 -30.81 -15.58 -13.80
C MET A 88 -30.21 -14.44 -14.64
N ILE A 89 -29.25 -13.75 -14.06
CA ILE A 89 -28.32 -12.84 -14.72
C ILE A 89 -26.93 -13.45 -14.53
N LEU A 90 -26.30 -13.87 -15.62
CA LEU A 90 -25.03 -14.61 -15.55
C LEU A 90 -23.82 -13.65 -15.48
N LYS A 91 -22.65 -14.25 -15.54
CA LYS A 91 -21.37 -13.56 -15.38
C LYS A 91 -21.21 -12.38 -16.35
N GLY A 92 -20.87 -11.21 -15.83
CA GLY A 92 -20.54 -10.02 -16.62
C GLY A 92 -21.66 -9.52 -17.54
N ALA A 93 -22.93 -9.92 -17.31
CA ALA A 93 -24.02 -9.60 -18.23
C ALA A 93 -24.13 -8.10 -18.55
N PHE A 94 -23.88 -7.20 -17.58
CA PHE A 94 -23.83 -5.75 -17.73
C PHE A 94 -22.45 -5.15 -17.42
N GLN A 95 -21.40 -5.96 -17.48
CA GLN A 95 -20.06 -5.48 -17.19
C GLN A 95 -19.68 -4.32 -18.13
N GLU A 96 -19.14 -3.22 -17.56
CA GLU A 96 -18.73 -2.00 -18.27
C GLU A 96 -19.87 -1.25 -19.00
N CYS A 97 -21.14 -1.43 -18.56
CA CYS A 97 -22.25 -0.58 -19.01
C CYS A 97 -22.17 0.78 -18.31
N THR A 98 -21.21 1.62 -18.73
CA THR A 98 -20.83 2.85 -18.02
C THR A 98 -21.90 3.96 -18.04
N ALA A 99 -22.91 3.88 -18.92
CA ALA A 99 -24.02 4.83 -18.97
C ALA A 99 -25.27 4.37 -18.22
N LEU A 100 -25.34 3.12 -17.74
CA LEU A 100 -26.50 2.55 -17.05
C LEU A 100 -26.72 3.24 -15.70
N GLN A 101 -27.84 3.97 -15.57
CA GLN A 101 -28.12 4.79 -14.37
C GLN A 101 -29.01 4.09 -13.36
N GLU A 102 -30.01 3.37 -13.83
CA GLU A 102 -30.97 2.65 -13.02
C GLU A 102 -31.37 1.34 -13.66
N ILE A 103 -31.59 0.32 -12.86
CA ILE A 103 -32.12 -0.97 -13.29
C ILE A 103 -33.01 -1.53 -12.18
N ARG A 104 -34.16 -2.05 -12.57
CA ARG A 104 -35.05 -2.78 -11.66
C ARG A 104 -34.87 -4.27 -11.86
N LEU A 105 -34.42 -4.95 -10.82
CA LEU A 105 -34.33 -6.41 -10.81
C LEU A 105 -35.68 -7.02 -10.45
N PRO A 106 -36.17 -8.05 -11.19
CA PRO A 106 -37.46 -8.65 -10.94
C PRO A 106 -37.46 -9.54 -9.67
N ASP A 107 -38.59 -9.63 -8.99
CA ASP A 107 -38.75 -10.35 -7.72
C ASP A 107 -38.46 -11.87 -7.80
N LYS A 108 -38.51 -12.45 -9.01
CA LYS A 108 -38.20 -13.86 -9.24
C LYS A 108 -36.73 -14.16 -9.50
N LEU A 109 -35.86 -13.14 -9.53
CA LEU A 109 -34.43 -13.29 -9.80
C LEU A 109 -33.78 -14.10 -8.65
N LYS A 110 -33.16 -15.23 -9.00
CA LYS A 110 -32.52 -16.15 -8.05
C LYS A 110 -31.02 -16.06 -8.04
N ARG A 111 -30.44 -15.69 -9.19
CA ARG A 111 -28.99 -15.64 -9.37
C ARG A 111 -28.55 -14.34 -9.99
N LEU A 112 -27.58 -13.72 -9.33
CA LEU A 112 -26.85 -12.56 -9.78
C LEU A 112 -25.37 -12.94 -9.87
N GLY A 113 -24.87 -13.14 -11.10
CA GLY A 113 -23.59 -13.78 -11.36
C GLY A 113 -22.38 -12.87 -11.11
N ARG A 114 -21.21 -13.49 -11.08
CA ARG A 114 -19.93 -12.79 -10.90
C ARG A 114 -19.78 -11.62 -11.87
N ALA A 115 -19.32 -10.48 -11.35
CA ALA A 115 -19.06 -9.26 -12.15
C ALA A 115 -20.25 -8.78 -13.00
N ALA A 116 -21.51 -9.15 -12.65
CA ALA A 116 -22.67 -8.87 -13.49
C ALA A 116 -22.86 -7.39 -13.79
N PHE A 117 -22.46 -6.47 -12.88
CA PHE A 117 -22.51 -5.02 -13.03
C PHE A 117 -21.13 -4.38 -12.80
N TYR A 118 -20.04 -5.13 -12.95
CA TYR A 118 -18.69 -4.59 -12.82
C TYR A 118 -18.50 -3.36 -13.72
N GLY A 119 -17.99 -2.25 -13.17
CA GLY A 119 -17.70 -1.04 -13.94
C GLY A 119 -18.93 -0.26 -14.43
N CYS A 120 -20.15 -0.53 -13.92
CA CYS A 120 -21.34 0.29 -14.19
C CYS A 120 -21.23 1.63 -13.47
N SER A 121 -20.32 2.50 -13.93
CA SER A 121 -19.90 3.72 -13.23
C SER A 121 -20.97 4.81 -13.12
N ALA A 122 -22.06 4.75 -13.89
CA ALA A 122 -23.21 5.67 -13.79
C ALA A 122 -24.35 5.13 -12.91
N LEU A 123 -24.31 3.85 -12.48
CA LEU A 123 -25.38 3.23 -11.68
C LEU A 123 -25.49 3.88 -10.32
N ARG A 124 -26.66 4.46 -10.00
CA ARG A 124 -26.88 5.26 -8.78
C ARG A 124 -27.62 4.54 -7.69
N LYS A 125 -28.55 3.69 -8.09
CA LYS A 125 -29.42 2.93 -7.16
C LYS A 125 -29.68 1.54 -7.72
N ILE A 126 -29.72 0.55 -6.81
CA ILE A 126 -30.20 -0.79 -7.12
C ILE A 126 -30.83 -1.42 -5.87
N GLU A 127 -31.85 -2.27 -6.09
CA GLU A 127 -32.53 -3.05 -5.05
C GLU A 127 -32.31 -4.55 -5.33
N ILE A 128 -31.82 -5.29 -4.35
CA ILE A 128 -31.58 -6.73 -4.47
C ILE A 128 -32.80 -7.47 -3.97
N PRO A 129 -33.50 -8.26 -4.82
CA PRO A 129 -34.72 -8.96 -4.42
C PRO A 129 -34.47 -10.04 -3.37
N ALA A 130 -35.47 -10.33 -2.53
CA ALA A 130 -35.39 -11.33 -1.47
C ALA A 130 -35.17 -12.78 -1.96
N SER A 131 -35.42 -13.04 -3.22
CA SER A 131 -35.16 -14.32 -3.89
C SER A 131 -33.68 -14.60 -4.14
N VAL A 132 -32.82 -13.56 -4.14
CA VAL A 132 -31.36 -13.67 -4.31
C VAL A 132 -30.76 -14.06 -2.96
N LYS A 133 -30.06 -15.22 -2.92
CA LYS A 133 -29.43 -15.76 -1.72
C LYS A 133 -27.98 -15.35 -1.55
N GLN A 134 -27.30 -15.03 -2.66
CA GLN A 134 -25.92 -14.64 -2.69
C GLN A 134 -25.68 -13.60 -3.77
N ILE A 135 -24.86 -12.60 -3.46
CA ILE A 135 -24.26 -11.70 -4.45
C ILE A 135 -22.88 -12.26 -4.75
N ASP A 136 -22.65 -12.69 -5.99
CA ASP A 136 -21.39 -13.31 -6.39
C ASP A 136 -20.22 -12.29 -6.41
N THR A 137 -19.01 -12.81 -6.48
CA THR A 137 -17.77 -12.00 -6.49
C THR A 137 -17.78 -10.89 -7.55
N GLU A 138 -17.27 -9.70 -7.20
CA GLU A 138 -17.11 -8.54 -8.12
C GLU A 138 -18.42 -7.98 -8.72
N THR A 139 -19.58 -8.37 -8.25
CA THR A 139 -20.85 -8.05 -8.91
C THR A 139 -21.06 -6.57 -9.14
N PHE A 140 -20.72 -5.69 -8.19
CA PHE A 140 -20.84 -4.22 -8.27
C PHE A 140 -19.49 -3.51 -8.12
N ARG A 141 -18.39 -4.23 -8.34
CA ARG A 141 -17.05 -3.64 -8.27
C ARG A 141 -16.95 -2.45 -9.23
N ASP A 142 -16.34 -1.36 -8.77
CA ASP A 142 -16.17 -0.11 -9.53
C ASP A 142 -17.47 0.55 -10.03
N CYS A 143 -18.60 0.31 -9.34
CA CYS A 143 -19.82 1.09 -9.51
C CYS A 143 -19.68 2.45 -8.81
N THR A 144 -18.84 3.34 -9.34
CA THR A 144 -18.37 4.55 -8.65
C THR A 144 -19.44 5.59 -8.33
N ALA A 145 -20.60 5.56 -9.01
CA ALA A 145 -21.74 6.45 -8.74
C ALA A 145 -22.80 5.83 -7.81
N LEU A 146 -22.63 4.56 -7.38
CA LEU A 146 -23.64 3.84 -6.59
C LEU A 146 -23.74 4.45 -5.19
N ARG A 147 -24.88 5.12 -4.93
CA ARG A 147 -25.18 5.78 -3.65
C ARG A 147 -26.09 4.99 -2.75
N VAL A 148 -27.03 4.27 -3.35
CA VAL A 148 -28.09 3.55 -2.64
C VAL A 148 -28.14 2.11 -3.14
N ILE A 149 -27.94 1.18 -2.21
CA ILE A 149 -28.23 -0.21 -2.43
C ILE A 149 -29.16 -0.72 -1.31
N GLU A 150 -30.24 -1.37 -1.72
CA GLU A 150 -31.19 -1.97 -0.78
C GLU A 150 -31.01 -3.49 -0.83
N LEU A 151 -30.59 -4.07 0.30
CA LEU A 151 -30.41 -5.51 0.46
C LEU A 151 -31.62 -6.09 1.17
N SER A 152 -32.29 -7.06 0.56
CA SER A 152 -33.48 -7.69 1.15
C SER A 152 -33.14 -8.82 2.12
N GLU A 153 -34.02 -9.07 3.09
CA GLU A 153 -33.94 -10.26 3.93
C GLU A 153 -33.97 -11.55 3.08
N GLY A 154 -33.14 -12.51 3.45
CA GLY A 154 -32.95 -13.74 2.70
C GLY A 154 -31.62 -13.84 1.99
N LEU A 155 -30.88 -12.71 1.85
CA LEU A 155 -29.48 -12.72 1.40
C LEU A 155 -28.61 -13.34 2.50
N GLU A 156 -27.78 -14.31 2.16
CA GLU A 156 -26.97 -15.09 3.12
C GLU A 156 -25.47 -14.76 3.02
N ILE A 157 -24.98 -14.42 1.82
CA ILE A 157 -23.55 -14.19 1.56
C ILE A 157 -23.38 -12.94 0.70
N ILE A 158 -22.49 -12.04 1.13
CA ILE A 158 -21.93 -10.97 0.32
C ILE A 158 -20.52 -11.45 -0.11
N GLY A 159 -20.35 -11.74 -1.40
CA GLY A 159 -19.13 -12.30 -1.98
C GLY A 159 -17.95 -11.33 -1.96
N GLY A 160 -16.79 -11.83 -2.33
CA GLY A 160 -15.56 -11.02 -2.37
C GLY A 160 -15.61 -9.91 -3.42
N TYR A 161 -15.03 -8.74 -3.09
CA TYR A 161 -14.91 -7.59 -4.01
C TYR A 161 -16.25 -7.01 -4.50
N VAL A 162 -17.38 -7.38 -3.88
CA VAL A 162 -18.72 -7.06 -4.42
C VAL A 162 -18.92 -5.56 -4.59
N PHE A 163 -18.52 -4.75 -3.63
CA PHE A 163 -18.64 -3.28 -3.63
C PHE A 163 -17.28 -2.58 -3.64
N GLU A 164 -16.21 -3.27 -3.97
CA GLU A 164 -14.89 -2.63 -4.07
C GLU A 164 -14.95 -1.44 -5.03
N GLY A 165 -14.42 -0.29 -4.59
CA GLY A 165 -14.40 0.92 -5.41
C GLY A 165 -15.75 1.63 -5.56
N CYS A 166 -16.82 1.27 -4.80
CA CYS A 166 -18.09 1.99 -4.78
C CYS A 166 -17.95 3.31 -4.02
N ASN A 167 -17.24 4.28 -4.62
CA ASN A 167 -16.79 5.51 -3.97
C ASN A 167 -17.90 6.52 -3.61
N ALA A 168 -19.13 6.34 -4.10
CA ALA A 168 -20.28 7.18 -3.76
C ALA A 168 -21.22 6.56 -2.73
N LEU A 169 -20.96 5.33 -2.27
CA LEU A 169 -21.81 4.64 -1.30
C LEU A 169 -21.64 5.24 0.10
N GLU A 170 -22.67 5.95 0.58
CA GLU A 170 -22.59 6.67 1.86
C GLU A 170 -23.11 5.85 3.04
N LYS A 171 -24.10 4.98 2.80
CA LYS A 171 -24.73 4.16 3.83
C LYS A 171 -25.17 2.81 3.30
N ILE A 172 -25.07 1.76 4.13
CA ILE A 172 -25.63 0.45 3.83
C ILE A 172 -26.13 -0.23 5.12
N VAL A 173 -27.19 -1.02 4.98
CA VAL A 173 -27.73 -1.88 6.04
C VAL A 173 -27.54 -3.33 5.61
N ILE A 174 -26.86 -4.11 6.43
CA ILE A 174 -26.63 -5.54 6.20
C ILE A 174 -27.77 -6.32 6.88
N PRO A 175 -28.62 -7.04 6.12
CA PRO A 175 -29.74 -7.78 6.66
C PRO A 175 -29.35 -8.85 7.69
N ALA A 176 -30.27 -9.21 8.59
CA ALA A 176 -30.00 -10.22 9.62
C ALA A 176 -29.80 -11.65 9.05
N SER A 177 -30.21 -11.88 7.83
CA SER A 177 -30.00 -13.15 7.13
C SER A 177 -28.56 -13.35 6.66
N VAL A 178 -27.76 -12.26 6.52
CA VAL A 178 -26.37 -12.35 6.06
C VAL A 178 -25.48 -12.97 7.12
N LYS A 179 -24.77 -14.05 6.75
CA LYS A 179 -23.85 -14.78 7.61
C LYS A 179 -22.40 -14.36 7.43
N GLN A 180 -22.02 -13.99 6.22
CA GLN A 180 -20.63 -13.70 5.87
C GLN A 180 -20.54 -12.51 4.93
N ILE A 181 -19.55 -11.65 5.22
CA ILE A 181 -19.00 -10.64 4.32
C ILE A 181 -17.62 -11.14 3.96
N GLU A 182 -17.37 -11.39 2.66
CA GLU A 182 -16.13 -12.01 2.20
C GLU A 182 -15.00 -10.99 1.95
N LEU A 183 -13.88 -11.50 1.42
CA LEU A 183 -12.65 -10.77 1.09
C LEU A 183 -12.93 -9.46 0.32
N GLU A 184 -12.40 -8.33 0.82
CA GLU A 184 -12.39 -7.01 0.15
C GLU A 184 -13.79 -6.51 -0.31
N ALA A 185 -14.87 -7.03 0.29
CA ALA A 185 -16.24 -6.80 -0.17
C ALA A 185 -16.64 -5.31 -0.25
N PHE A 186 -16.09 -4.44 0.61
CA PHE A 186 -16.31 -2.98 0.64
C PHE A 186 -14.97 -2.21 0.63
N GLN A 187 -13.88 -2.82 0.16
CA GLN A 187 -12.61 -2.11 0.06
C GLN A 187 -12.76 -0.85 -0.81
N ASP A 188 -12.09 0.22 -0.41
CA ASP A 188 -12.10 1.51 -1.13
C ASP A 188 -13.48 2.18 -1.27
N CYS A 189 -14.48 1.82 -0.44
CA CYS A 189 -15.73 2.58 -0.31
C CYS A 189 -15.49 3.89 0.46
N THR A 190 -14.79 4.84 -0.16
CA THR A 190 -14.24 6.02 0.52
C THR A 190 -15.29 7.00 1.05
N ALA A 191 -16.53 6.98 0.52
CA ALA A 191 -17.65 7.80 1.02
C ALA A 191 -18.49 7.12 2.11
N LEU A 192 -18.24 5.84 2.45
CA LEU A 192 -19.06 5.08 3.38
C LEU A 192 -18.94 5.65 4.81
N GLN A 193 -20.00 6.33 5.26
CA GLN A 193 -20.07 6.97 6.59
C GLN A 193 -20.76 6.09 7.63
N GLU A 194 -21.74 5.32 7.21
CA GLU A 194 -22.56 4.48 8.08
C GLU A 194 -22.72 3.07 7.50
N ILE A 195 -22.50 2.09 8.35
CA ILE A 195 -22.87 0.71 8.08
C ILE A 195 -23.59 0.13 9.29
N GLU A 196 -24.74 -0.48 9.05
CA GLU A 196 -25.48 -1.20 10.06
C GLU A 196 -25.28 -2.71 9.87
N LEU A 197 -24.58 -3.34 10.79
CA LEU A 197 -24.38 -4.79 10.83
C LEU A 197 -25.44 -5.41 11.74
N SER A 198 -26.22 -6.34 11.21
CA SER A 198 -27.28 -6.98 11.97
C SER A 198 -26.80 -8.24 12.70
N GLU A 199 -27.52 -8.61 13.78
CA GLU A 199 -27.30 -9.91 14.44
C GLU A 199 -27.57 -11.05 13.46
N GLY A 200 -26.69 -12.05 13.47
CA GLY A 200 -26.70 -13.14 12.50
C GLY A 200 -25.44 -13.18 11.65
N LEU A 201 -24.74 -12.05 11.50
CA LEU A 201 -23.42 -12.00 10.86
C LEU A 201 -22.40 -12.77 11.74
N GLU A 202 -21.70 -13.75 11.16
CA GLU A 202 -20.78 -14.61 11.88
C GLU A 202 -19.31 -14.30 11.57
N LYS A 203 -19.03 -13.80 10.36
CA LYS A 203 -17.68 -13.56 9.87
C LYS A 203 -17.56 -12.28 9.03
N ILE A 204 -16.48 -11.53 9.27
CA ILE A 204 -16.03 -10.41 8.44
C ILE A 204 -14.67 -10.81 7.83
N GLY A 205 -14.60 -10.84 6.50
CA GLY A 205 -13.46 -11.30 5.73
C GLY A 205 -12.28 -10.36 5.72
N GLU A 206 -11.16 -10.85 5.18
CA GLU A 206 -9.91 -10.10 5.02
C GLU A 206 -10.14 -8.81 4.21
N SER A 207 -9.59 -7.70 4.69
CA SER A 207 -9.68 -6.38 4.03
C SER A 207 -11.12 -5.92 3.69
N ALA A 208 -12.17 -6.51 4.30
CA ALA A 208 -13.57 -6.30 3.89
C ALA A 208 -13.99 -4.84 3.85
N PHE A 209 -13.48 -3.98 4.74
CA PHE A 209 -13.75 -2.53 4.82
C PHE A 209 -12.45 -1.71 4.76
N LYS A 210 -11.39 -2.26 4.18
CA LYS A 210 -10.12 -1.53 4.06
C LYS A 210 -10.31 -0.23 3.28
N ASN A 211 -9.69 0.86 3.78
CA ASN A 211 -9.78 2.20 3.19
C ASN A 211 -11.20 2.78 3.08
N CYS A 212 -12.15 2.36 3.94
CA CYS A 212 -13.42 3.08 4.14
C CYS A 212 -13.15 4.37 4.92
N SER A 213 -12.50 5.34 4.28
CA SER A 213 -11.90 6.51 4.93
C SER A 213 -12.89 7.50 5.55
N ALA A 214 -14.18 7.45 5.18
CA ALA A 214 -15.25 8.28 5.77
C ALA A 214 -16.01 7.60 6.92
N LEU A 215 -15.78 6.30 7.20
CA LEU A 215 -16.48 5.55 8.24
C LEU A 215 -16.08 6.05 9.62
N LYS A 216 -17.04 6.59 10.38
CA LYS A 216 -16.78 7.23 11.70
C LYS A 216 -16.96 6.31 12.88
N LYS A 217 -17.92 5.40 12.79
CA LYS A 217 -18.26 4.46 13.86
C LYS A 217 -18.71 3.13 13.29
N ILE A 218 -18.45 2.07 14.04
CA ILE A 218 -18.98 0.75 13.75
C ILE A 218 -19.36 0.01 15.03
N THR A 219 -20.47 -0.71 14.96
CA THR A 219 -20.88 -1.64 16.00
C THR A 219 -20.85 -3.05 15.43
N ILE A 220 -20.02 -3.90 16.00
CA ILE A 220 -19.87 -5.30 15.63
C ILE A 220 -20.85 -6.13 16.47
N PRO A 221 -21.81 -6.83 15.84
CA PRO A 221 -22.80 -7.64 16.53
C PRO A 221 -22.20 -8.76 17.38
N ALA A 222 -22.94 -9.20 18.40
CA ALA A 222 -22.49 -10.29 19.27
C ALA A 222 -22.36 -11.65 18.55
N SER A 223 -23.02 -11.81 17.42
CA SER A 223 -22.95 -13.00 16.57
C SER A 223 -21.62 -13.15 15.83
N VAL A 224 -20.86 -12.05 15.62
CA VAL A 224 -19.57 -12.09 14.90
C VAL A 224 -18.53 -12.78 15.76
N LYS A 225 -18.00 -13.89 15.25
CA LYS A 225 -16.97 -14.71 15.92
C LYS A 225 -15.58 -14.34 15.50
N GLN A 226 -15.38 -13.99 14.22
CA GLN A 226 -14.08 -13.74 13.64
C GLN A 226 -14.11 -12.51 12.72
N ILE A 227 -13.09 -11.67 12.85
CA ILE A 227 -12.77 -10.58 11.94
C ILE A 227 -11.35 -10.88 11.41
N GLU A 228 -11.24 -11.04 10.10
CA GLU A 228 -9.97 -11.43 9.47
C GLU A 228 -9.00 -10.24 9.31
N ALA A 229 -7.80 -10.53 8.81
CA ALA A 229 -6.70 -9.58 8.70
C ALA A 229 -7.10 -8.32 7.91
N SER A 230 -6.60 -7.16 8.37
CA SER A 230 -6.79 -5.87 7.69
C SER A 230 -8.25 -5.44 7.43
N ALA A 231 -9.26 -6.08 8.06
CA ALA A 231 -10.66 -5.90 7.73
C ALA A 231 -11.14 -4.44 7.77
N PHE A 232 -10.60 -3.60 8.67
CA PHE A 232 -10.86 -2.16 8.78
C PHE A 232 -9.59 -1.31 8.64
N ARG A 233 -8.54 -1.86 8.03
CA ARG A 233 -7.29 -1.14 7.83
C ARG A 233 -7.53 0.15 7.03
N ASP A 234 -6.82 1.22 7.40
CA ASP A 234 -6.86 2.54 6.76
C ASP A 234 -8.24 3.25 6.82
N CYS A 235 -9.12 2.85 7.76
CA CYS A 235 -10.35 3.58 8.07
C CYS A 235 -10.03 4.82 8.93
N ILE A 236 -9.42 5.84 8.32
CA ILE A 236 -8.81 6.98 9.02
C ILE A 236 -9.78 7.91 9.78
N ALA A 237 -11.08 7.84 9.48
CA ALA A 237 -12.11 8.56 10.23
C ALA A 237 -12.76 7.73 11.35
N LEU A 238 -12.44 6.43 11.49
CA LEU A 238 -13.09 5.51 12.40
C LEU A 238 -12.66 5.77 13.84
N GLN A 239 -13.51 6.47 14.59
CA GLN A 239 -13.25 6.90 15.98
C GLN A 239 -13.91 6.00 17.02
N GLU A 240 -15.02 5.34 16.68
CA GLU A 240 -15.77 4.50 17.60
C GLU A 240 -15.91 3.07 17.04
N ILE A 241 -15.36 2.10 17.75
CA ILE A 241 -15.45 0.68 17.43
C ILE A 241 -16.06 -0.02 18.63
N THR A 242 -17.30 -0.48 18.51
CA THR A 242 -18.01 -1.16 19.60
C THR A 242 -18.18 -2.64 19.27
N LEU A 243 -17.62 -3.51 20.08
CA LEU A 243 -17.87 -4.96 20.04
C LEU A 243 -18.98 -5.30 21.02
N LEU A 244 -20.03 -5.99 20.56
CA LEU A 244 -21.12 -6.45 21.44
C LEU A 244 -20.85 -7.82 22.09
N SER A 245 -19.74 -8.48 21.73
CA SER A 245 -19.25 -9.73 22.33
C SER A 245 -17.79 -9.61 22.76
N LYS A 246 -17.45 -10.20 23.89
CA LYS A 246 -16.07 -10.38 24.34
C LYS A 246 -15.35 -11.51 23.59
N ASP A 247 -16.10 -12.42 22.97
CA ASP A 247 -15.59 -13.63 22.33
C ASP A 247 -15.23 -13.39 20.84
N THR A 248 -15.50 -12.19 20.31
CA THR A 248 -15.08 -11.82 18.95
C THR A 248 -13.55 -11.76 18.89
N THR A 249 -12.98 -12.59 18.00
CA THR A 249 -11.53 -12.59 17.70
C THR A 249 -11.23 -11.77 16.44
N PHE A 250 -10.06 -11.17 16.37
CA PHE A 250 -9.59 -10.50 15.17
C PHE A 250 -8.11 -10.78 14.94
N GLU A 251 -7.76 -10.78 13.65
CA GLU A 251 -6.41 -11.09 13.18
C GLU A 251 -5.53 -9.84 13.10
N THR A 252 -4.32 -10.01 12.59
CA THR A 252 -3.33 -8.92 12.46
C THR A 252 -3.86 -7.78 11.59
N ASP A 253 -3.48 -6.56 11.92
CA ASP A 253 -3.79 -5.33 11.16
C ASP A 253 -5.28 -4.99 11.01
N THR A 254 -6.18 -5.70 11.71
CA THR A 254 -7.63 -5.52 11.55
C THR A 254 -8.07 -4.06 11.61
N PHE A 255 -7.52 -3.25 12.54
CA PHE A 255 -7.82 -1.83 12.72
C PHE A 255 -6.59 -0.93 12.50
N ARG A 256 -5.62 -1.37 11.70
CA ARG A 256 -4.43 -0.58 11.41
C ARG A 256 -4.82 0.77 10.80
N ASN A 257 -4.18 1.85 11.28
CA ASN A 257 -4.46 3.25 10.87
C ASN A 257 -5.90 3.73 11.18
N CYS A 258 -6.59 3.07 12.12
CA CYS A 258 -7.87 3.55 12.66
C CYS A 258 -7.60 4.32 13.96
N PRO A 259 -8.04 5.60 14.10
CA PRO A 259 -7.83 6.37 15.32
C PRO A 259 -8.73 5.94 16.49
N GLY A 260 -9.72 5.07 16.23
CA GLY A 260 -10.76 4.69 17.18
C GLY A 260 -10.31 3.72 18.26
N VAL A 261 -10.93 3.86 19.43
CA VAL A 261 -10.77 2.93 20.54
C VAL A 261 -11.81 1.80 20.44
N VAL A 262 -11.35 0.55 20.54
CA VAL A 262 -12.24 -0.62 20.57
C VAL A 262 -12.90 -0.74 21.94
N LYS A 263 -14.24 -0.59 22.00
CA LYS A 263 -15.05 -0.77 23.22
C LYS A 263 -15.68 -2.16 23.25
N ARG A 264 -15.59 -2.86 24.38
CA ARG A 264 -16.21 -4.17 24.63
C ARG A 264 -17.27 -4.08 25.75
N PRO A 265 -18.21 -5.05 25.90
CA PRO A 265 -19.31 -4.99 26.86
C PRO A 265 -18.96 -4.73 28.31
N GLU A 266 -17.73 -4.98 28.72
CA GLU A 266 -17.27 -4.85 30.10
C GLU A 266 -16.17 -3.77 30.27
N ASP A 267 -15.94 -2.93 29.26
CA ASP A 267 -14.92 -1.88 29.34
C ASP A 267 -15.34 -0.78 30.33
N PRO A 268 -14.51 -0.41 31.29
CA PRO A 268 -14.85 0.60 32.30
C PRO A 268 -14.88 2.03 31.71
N VAL A 269 -15.62 2.89 32.38
CA VAL A 269 -15.74 4.33 32.08
C VAL A 269 -14.35 4.99 32.11
N GLU A 270 -14.09 5.91 31.16
CA GLU A 270 -12.82 6.65 31.03
C GLU A 270 -12.29 7.18 32.37
N GLY A 271 -10.99 6.97 32.63
CA GLY A 271 -10.24 7.63 33.70
C GLY A 271 -9.87 6.77 34.92
N VAL A 272 -10.23 5.48 34.98
CA VAL A 272 -9.82 4.61 36.10
C VAL A 272 -8.66 3.70 35.65
N LYS A 273 -7.45 3.95 36.18
CA LYS A 273 -6.30 3.05 36.02
C LYS A 273 -6.61 1.70 36.67
N ARG A 274 -6.65 0.63 35.89
CA ARG A 274 -6.84 -0.75 36.38
C ARG A 274 -5.78 -1.68 35.79
N SER A 275 -5.40 -2.67 36.59
CA SER A 275 -4.62 -3.81 36.13
C SER A 275 -5.62 -4.88 35.67
N GLY A 276 -5.79 -5.06 34.36
CA GLY A 276 -6.62 -6.14 33.81
C GLY A 276 -6.06 -7.54 34.14
N PRO A 277 -6.73 -8.62 33.71
CA PRO A 277 -6.28 -9.98 33.97
C PRO A 277 -4.92 -10.23 33.32
N MET A 278 -3.94 -10.59 34.15
CA MET A 278 -2.53 -10.83 33.79
C MET A 278 -2.11 -12.22 34.21
N ASP A 279 -1.51 -12.96 33.29
CA ASP A 279 -0.88 -14.24 33.60
C ASP A 279 0.56 -14.00 34.05
N LEU A 280 0.83 -14.26 35.33
CA LEU A 280 2.15 -14.17 35.94
C LEU A 280 2.75 -15.57 36.13
N ALA A 281 4.04 -15.71 35.92
CA ALA A 281 4.82 -16.91 36.14
C ALA A 281 6.10 -16.64 36.97
N GLU A 282 6.80 -17.70 37.32
CA GLU A 282 8.09 -17.64 38.06
C GLU A 282 7.98 -16.83 39.34
N GLY A 283 6.97 -17.16 40.18
CA GLY A 283 6.78 -16.48 41.47
C GLY A 283 6.26 -15.04 41.35
N GLY A 284 5.68 -14.67 40.18
CA GLY A 284 5.12 -13.34 39.95
C GLY A 284 6.07 -12.35 39.29
N THR A 285 7.25 -12.78 38.86
CA THR A 285 8.29 -11.90 38.28
C THR A 285 8.22 -11.79 36.77
N VAL A 286 7.56 -12.72 36.09
CA VAL A 286 7.38 -12.70 34.62
C VAL A 286 5.92 -12.50 34.24
N LEU A 287 5.61 -11.43 33.50
CA LEU A 287 4.30 -11.21 32.91
C LEU A 287 4.23 -11.94 31.56
N LYS A 288 3.49 -13.05 31.52
CA LYS A 288 3.37 -13.93 30.33
C LYS A 288 2.37 -13.43 29.31
N LYS A 289 1.19 -13.00 29.75
CA LYS A 289 0.12 -12.56 28.85
C LYS A 289 -0.79 -11.57 29.55
N TYR A 290 -1.19 -10.55 28.84
CA TYR A 290 -2.27 -9.64 29.19
C TYR A 290 -3.53 -10.03 28.43
N HIS A 291 -4.66 -10.12 29.13
CA HIS A 291 -5.95 -10.52 28.56
C HIS A 291 -7.02 -9.42 28.64
N GLY A 292 -6.63 -8.23 29.12
CA GLY A 292 -7.53 -7.11 29.28
C GLY A 292 -7.68 -6.28 28.01
N THR A 293 -8.61 -5.34 28.08
CA THR A 293 -8.87 -4.33 27.03
C THR A 293 -8.77 -2.92 27.61
N ASP A 294 -8.09 -2.77 28.75
CA ASP A 294 -7.97 -1.48 29.43
C ASP A 294 -7.16 -0.47 28.62
N ALA A 295 -7.64 0.78 28.58
CA ALA A 295 -6.91 1.87 27.92
C ALA A 295 -5.63 2.28 28.68
N CYS A 296 -5.61 2.05 30.01
CA CYS A 296 -4.47 2.35 30.86
C CYS A 296 -4.14 1.12 31.72
N VAL A 297 -2.90 0.64 31.65
CA VAL A 297 -2.43 -0.57 32.35
C VAL A 297 -1.27 -0.21 33.30
N ILE A 298 -1.29 -0.80 34.49
CA ILE A 298 -0.15 -0.75 35.44
C ILE A 298 0.40 -2.16 35.58
N VAL A 299 1.65 -2.37 35.17
CA VAL A 299 2.37 -3.63 35.38
C VAL A 299 2.82 -3.70 36.84
N PRO A 300 2.60 -4.82 37.57
CA PRO A 300 2.93 -4.94 38.99
C PRO A 300 4.42 -4.70 39.30
N ALA A 301 4.73 -4.04 40.41
CA ALA A 301 6.08 -3.65 40.80
C ALA A 301 7.08 -4.82 40.93
N GLY A 302 6.61 -6.06 41.12
CA GLY A 302 7.50 -7.24 41.21
C GLY A 302 7.87 -7.86 39.85
N VAL A 303 7.34 -7.35 38.76
CA VAL A 303 7.62 -7.89 37.42
C VAL A 303 8.97 -7.38 36.93
N THR A 304 9.86 -8.31 36.59
CA THR A 304 11.19 -8.03 36.03
C THR A 304 11.28 -8.35 34.54
N ALA A 305 10.34 -9.14 34.00
CA ALA A 305 10.29 -9.46 32.57
C ALA A 305 8.88 -9.47 32.00
N ILE A 306 8.73 -8.93 30.82
CA ILE A 306 7.53 -9.04 29.95
C ILE A 306 7.83 -10.08 28.88
N ALA A 307 7.01 -11.13 28.79
CA ALA A 307 7.22 -12.21 27.84
C ALA A 307 6.96 -11.77 26.39
N LYS A 308 7.42 -12.61 25.45
CA LYS A 308 7.11 -12.49 24.01
C LYS A 308 5.60 -12.35 23.79
N GLU A 309 5.19 -11.41 22.92
CA GLU A 309 3.80 -11.22 22.50
C GLU A 309 2.80 -10.96 23.65
N CYS A 310 3.28 -10.45 24.79
CA CYS A 310 2.46 -10.29 26.01
C CYS A 310 1.25 -9.37 25.78
N PHE A 311 1.45 -8.22 25.12
CA PHE A 311 0.42 -7.22 24.78
C PHE A 311 0.15 -7.15 23.27
N VAL A 312 0.49 -8.21 22.51
CA VAL A 312 0.27 -8.19 21.06
C VAL A 312 -1.17 -7.88 20.71
N ASN A 313 -1.38 -6.89 19.81
CA ASN A 313 -2.70 -6.42 19.36
C ASN A 313 -3.61 -5.90 20.50
N CYS A 314 -3.04 -5.37 21.59
CA CYS A 314 -3.82 -4.66 22.60
C CYS A 314 -4.21 -3.26 22.08
N MET A 315 -5.15 -3.22 21.13
CA MET A 315 -5.52 -2.01 20.38
C MET A 315 -6.19 -0.93 21.23
N SER A 316 -6.75 -1.28 22.39
CA SER A 316 -7.33 -0.31 23.32
C SER A 316 -6.28 0.36 24.20
N LEU A 317 -5.07 -0.20 24.29
CA LEU A 317 -4.02 0.25 25.21
C LEU A 317 -3.49 1.63 24.76
N GLN A 318 -3.73 2.66 25.54
CA GLN A 318 -3.27 4.04 25.28
C GLN A 318 -2.06 4.42 26.12
N GLU A 319 -2.00 3.93 27.36
CA GLU A 319 -0.93 4.19 28.30
C GLU A 319 -0.58 2.93 29.09
N ILE A 320 0.69 2.75 29.38
CA ILE A 320 1.16 1.68 30.26
C ILE A 320 2.24 2.21 31.21
N GLU A 321 2.12 1.85 32.48
CA GLU A 321 3.15 2.09 33.50
C GLU A 321 3.96 0.81 33.71
N LEU A 322 5.25 0.86 33.41
CA LEU A 322 6.20 -0.23 33.60
C LEU A 322 6.93 -0.06 34.93
N PRO A 323 7.19 -1.14 35.70
CA PRO A 323 7.87 -1.05 36.98
C PRO A 323 9.37 -0.73 36.81
N GLU A 324 9.96 0.03 37.73
CA GLU A 324 11.39 0.40 37.69
C GLU A 324 12.35 -0.83 37.69
N GLY A 325 11.90 -1.96 38.25
CA GLY A 325 12.67 -3.21 38.29
C GLY A 325 12.59 -4.04 37.00
N LEU A 326 11.96 -3.55 35.93
CA LEU A 326 11.86 -4.28 34.67
C LEU A 326 13.24 -4.31 33.98
N GLU A 327 13.68 -5.49 33.59
CA GLU A 327 14.98 -5.74 32.95
C GLU A 327 14.82 -6.24 31.51
N GLU A 328 13.67 -6.89 31.19
CA GLU A 328 13.47 -7.54 29.91
C GLU A 328 12.08 -7.25 29.31
N ILE A 329 12.05 -6.88 28.02
CA ILE A 329 10.85 -6.78 27.20
C ILE A 329 11.01 -7.75 26.02
N GLY A 330 10.09 -8.72 25.93
CA GLY A 330 10.14 -9.78 24.93
C GLY A 330 9.88 -9.30 23.50
N LYS A 331 10.27 -10.14 22.53
CA LYS A 331 9.95 -9.94 21.11
C LYS A 331 8.44 -9.72 20.92
N SER A 332 8.08 -8.76 20.06
CA SER A 332 6.68 -8.45 19.73
C SER A 332 5.80 -8.14 20.94
N ALA A 333 6.38 -7.72 22.07
CA ALA A 333 5.64 -7.59 23.32
C ALA A 333 4.47 -6.59 23.22
N PHE A 334 4.59 -5.54 22.41
CA PHE A 334 3.58 -4.51 22.15
C PHE A 334 3.24 -4.37 20.66
N GLU A 335 3.57 -5.36 19.82
CA GLU A 335 3.26 -5.35 18.40
C GLU A 335 1.76 -5.15 18.19
N GLY A 336 1.37 -4.20 17.31
CA GLY A 336 -0.01 -3.89 16.99
C GLY A 336 -0.79 -3.15 18.10
N CYS A 337 -0.13 -2.57 19.11
CA CYS A 337 -0.77 -1.69 20.09
C CYS A 337 -1.07 -0.33 19.46
N SER A 338 -1.99 -0.30 18.49
CA SER A 338 -2.24 0.85 17.61
C SER A 338 -2.77 2.11 18.29
N SER A 339 -3.26 2.02 19.53
CA SER A 339 -3.71 3.18 20.32
C SER A 339 -2.67 3.67 21.35
N LEU A 340 -1.53 2.98 21.51
CA LEU A 340 -0.49 3.34 22.49
C LEU A 340 0.14 4.68 22.09
N LYS A 341 -0.03 5.71 22.94
CA LYS A 341 0.42 7.07 22.64
C LYS A 341 1.80 7.39 23.21
N ARG A 342 2.09 6.85 24.39
CA ARG A 342 3.35 7.08 25.10
C ARG A 342 3.76 5.92 25.97
N ILE A 343 5.05 5.73 26.11
CA ILE A 343 5.64 4.74 27.02
C ILE A 343 7.01 5.21 27.53
N VAL A 344 7.31 4.88 28.77
CA VAL A 344 8.63 5.08 29.36
C VAL A 344 9.25 3.71 29.62
N ILE A 345 10.40 3.46 29.02
CA ILE A 345 11.14 2.20 29.22
C ILE A 345 12.05 2.37 30.44
N PRO A 346 11.96 1.48 31.43
CA PRO A 346 12.77 1.56 32.66
C PRO A 346 14.28 1.39 32.43
N GLU A 347 15.10 1.97 33.34
CA GLU A 347 16.57 1.99 33.24
C GLU A 347 17.23 0.61 33.28
N GLY A 348 16.52 -0.45 33.73
CA GLY A 348 17.00 -1.83 33.73
C GLY A 348 17.05 -2.48 32.32
N VAL A 349 16.29 -1.95 31.38
CA VAL A 349 16.14 -2.55 30.03
C VAL A 349 17.34 -2.21 29.15
N ARG A 350 18.03 -3.24 28.64
CA ARG A 350 19.23 -3.11 27.80
C ARG A 350 18.97 -3.27 26.32
N SER A 351 17.80 -3.82 25.92
CA SER A 351 17.47 -4.05 24.54
C SER A 351 15.97 -3.89 24.29
N ILE A 352 15.63 -3.20 23.20
CA ILE A 352 14.32 -3.28 22.55
C ILE A 352 14.43 -4.37 21.50
N ARG A 353 13.72 -5.48 21.71
CA ARG A 353 13.83 -6.67 20.85
C ARG A 353 13.08 -6.50 19.53
N GLU A 354 13.22 -7.52 18.66
CA GLU A 354 12.55 -7.57 17.36
C GLU A 354 11.05 -7.30 17.50
N LYS A 355 10.52 -6.38 16.69
CA LYS A 355 9.10 -6.00 16.57
C LYS A 355 8.44 -5.55 17.89
N THR A 356 9.19 -5.15 18.90
CA THR A 356 8.61 -4.85 20.23
C THR A 356 7.48 -3.83 20.15
N PHE A 357 7.60 -2.76 19.34
CA PHE A 357 6.60 -1.71 19.13
C PHE A 357 6.18 -1.60 17.65
N CYS A 358 6.39 -2.65 16.86
CA CYS A 358 5.96 -2.68 15.48
C CYS A 358 4.46 -2.38 15.40
N GLU A 359 4.05 -1.49 14.47
CA GLU A 359 2.66 -1.10 14.27
C GLU A 359 1.98 -0.41 15.46
N CYS A 360 2.75 0.22 16.34
CA CYS A 360 2.21 1.14 17.34
C CYS A 360 1.92 2.50 16.67
N THR A 361 0.93 2.53 15.77
CA THR A 361 0.68 3.66 14.85
C THR A 361 0.37 4.99 15.53
N ALA A 362 -0.18 4.97 16.77
CA ALA A 362 -0.46 6.17 17.55
C ALA A 362 0.69 6.60 18.47
N LEU A 363 1.83 5.89 18.49
CA LEU A 363 2.93 6.16 19.41
C LEU A 363 3.60 7.50 19.04
N GLN A 364 3.42 8.49 19.91
CA GLN A 364 3.95 9.85 19.73
C GLN A 364 5.24 10.09 20.53
N GLU A 365 5.34 9.49 21.71
CA GLU A 365 6.43 9.69 22.64
C GLU A 365 6.91 8.37 23.24
N ILE A 366 8.20 8.11 23.12
CA ILE A 366 8.86 7.03 23.84
C ILE A 366 10.13 7.56 24.52
N ARG A 367 10.31 7.21 25.79
CA ARG A 367 11.55 7.48 26.50
C ARG A 367 12.33 6.19 26.65
N LEU A 368 13.52 6.15 26.08
CA LEU A 368 14.48 5.04 26.16
C LEU A 368 15.45 5.25 27.31
N PRO A 369 15.90 4.18 28.00
CA PRO A 369 16.90 4.26 29.08
C PRO A 369 18.29 4.59 28.53
N ASP A 370 19.10 5.31 29.33
CA ASP A 370 20.46 5.66 28.92
C ASP A 370 21.38 4.43 28.75
N GLY A 371 21.02 3.31 29.38
CA GLY A 371 21.75 2.04 29.29
C GLY A 371 21.37 1.13 28.14
N LEU A 372 20.51 1.56 27.19
CA LEU A 372 20.08 0.75 26.05
C LEU A 372 21.24 0.54 25.08
N GLU A 373 21.47 -0.72 24.67
CA GLU A 373 22.56 -1.12 23.78
C GLU A 373 22.09 -1.57 22.38
N LEU A 374 20.85 -2.06 22.28
CA LEU A 374 20.29 -2.67 21.07
C LEU A 374 18.86 -2.21 20.81
N ILE A 375 18.58 -1.82 19.57
CA ILE A 375 17.25 -1.74 18.99
C ILE A 375 17.17 -2.83 17.91
N GLY A 376 16.27 -3.80 18.10
CA GLY A 376 16.14 -4.97 17.24
C GLY A 376 15.41 -4.68 15.93
N ARG A 377 15.38 -5.71 15.06
CA ARG A 377 14.70 -5.65 13.77
C ARG A 377 13.25 -5.21 13.91
N SER A 378 12.82 -4.29 13.04
CA SER A 378 11.46 -3.76 12.97
C SER A 378 10.90 -3.26 14.31
N ALA A 379 11.75 -2.87 15.26
CA ALA A 379 11.34 -2.58 16.65
C ALA A 379 10.32 -1.46 16.76
N PHE A 380 10.38 -0.45 15.87
CA PHE A 380 9.46 0.69 15.74
C PHE A 380 8.88 0.82 14.34
N SER A 381 8.93 -0.26 13.55
CA SER A 381 8.36 -0.22 12.18
C SER A 381 6.90 0.18 12.24
N GLU A 382 6.48 1.10 11.33
CA GLU A 382 5.12 1.66 11.23
C GLU A 382 4.63 2.38 12.50
N CYS A 383 5.54 2.96 13.30
CA CYS A 383 5.17 3.92 14.33
C CYS A 383 4.88 5.29 13.68
N GLU A 384 3.77 5.38 12.95
CA GLU A 384 3.47 6.51 12.05
C GLU A 384 3.38 7.87 12.73
N ALA A 385 2.93 7.91 13.99
CA ALA A 385 2.76 9.15 14.76
C ALA A 385 4.04 9.61 15.49
N LEU A 386 5.13 8.82 15.46
CA LEU A 386 6.38 9.12 16.16
C LEU A 386 7.09 10.29 15.47
N GLN A 387 7.15 11.46 16.15
CA GLN A 387 7.72 12.68 15.56
C GLN A 387 9.21 12.83 15.87
N GLU A 388 9.63 12.38 17.04
CA GLU A 388 11.02 12.41 17.51
C GLU A 388 11.30 11.25 18.45
N ILE A 389 12.53 10.79 18.46
CA ILE A 389 13.04 9.79 19.41
C ILE A 389 14.49 10.12 19.75
N ARG A 390 14.80 10.15 21.04
CA ARG A 390 16.17 10.30 21.50
C ARG A 390 16.81 8.92 21.67
N LEU A 391 17.79 8.61 20.85
CA LEU A 391 18.62 7.42 20.97
C LEU A 391 19.73 7.65 22.01
N PRO A 392 19.94 6.75 22.97
CA PRO A 392 20.96 6.94 24.00
C PRO A 392 22.38 6.74 23.45
N ASP A 393 23.36 7.43 24.04
CA ASP A 393 24.76 7.42 23.56
C ASP A 393 25.42 6.03 23.64
N GLY A 394 24.89 5.15 24.50
CA GLY A 394 25.36 3.76 24.70
C GLY A 394 24.91 2.78 23.61
N LEU A 395 24.03 3.21 22.69
CA LEU A 395 23.46 2.34 21.66
C LEU A 395 24.55 1.90 20.66
N LYS A 396 24.59 0.60 20.38
CA LYS A 396 25.60 -0.04 19.50
C LYS A 396 25.02 -0.54 18.19
N GLU A 397 23.74 -0.92 18.20
CA GLU A 397 23.10 -1.59 17.08
C GLU A 397 21.67 -1.11 16.88
N ILE A 398 21.32 -0.85 15.62
CA ILE A 398 19.96 -0.58 15.14
C ILE A 398 19.68 -1.60 14.03
N GLY A 399 18.78 -2.54 14.30
CA GLY A 399 18.46 -3.62 13.37
C GLY A 399 17.69 -3.17 12.13
N SER A 400 17.68 -4.02 11.11
CA SER A 400 16.94 -3.76 9.87
C SER A 400 15.48 -3.38 10.12
N ASP A 401 14.92 -2.51 9.28
CA ASP A 401 13.54 -2.02 9.36
C ASP A 401 13.18 -1.32 10.70
N ALA A 402 14.14 -0.99 11.57
CA ALA A 402 13.85 -0.59 12.94
C ALA A 402 12.91 0.61 13.05
N PHE A 403 12.98 1.58 12.14
CA PHE A 403 12.12 2.77 12.05
C PHE A 403 11.40 2.87 10.69
N SER A 404 11.35 1.78 9.92
CA SER A 404 10.65 1.77 8.63
C SER A 404 9.19 2.19 8.80
N GLY A 405 8.70 3.11 7.95
CA GLY A 405 7.33 3.61 8.02
C GLY A 405 7.04 4.58 9.17
N CYS A 406 8.04 5.12 9.87
CA CYS A 406 7.87 6.22 10.84
C CYS A 406 7.60 7.54 10.09
N ARG A 407 6.43 7.67 9.48
CA ARG A 407 6.09 8.74 8.53
C ARG A 407 6.10 10.15 9.10
N SER A 408 5.99 10.30 10.43
CA SER A 408 6.01 11.61 11.11
C SER A 408 7.38 11.96 11.70
N LEU A 409 8.38 11.07 11.66
CA LEU A 409 9.71 11.28 12.23
C LEU A 409 10.42 12.40 11.47
N ARG A 410 10.78 13.49 12.17
CA ARG A 410 11.32 14.69 11.54
C ARG A 410 12.83 14.79 11.62
N GLN A 411 13.41 14.28 12.69
CA GLN A 411 14.84 14.31 12.93
C GLN A 411 15.32 13.08 13.68
N ILE A 412 16.56 12.70 13.44
CA ILE A 412 17.20 11.59 14.14
C ILE A 412 18.70 11.86 14.32
N THR A 413 19.23 11.60 15.52
CA THR A 413 20.67 11.59 15.78
C THR A 413 21.09 10.15 16.08
N VAL A 414 21.92 9.59 15.22
CA VAL A 414 22.47 8.23 15.37
C VAL A 414 23.68 8.30 16.29
N PRO A 415 23.73 7.51 17.38
CA PRO A 415 24.83 7.56 18.36
C PRO A 415 26.16 7.04 17.81
N VAL A 416 27.26 7.51 18.41
CA VAL A 416 28.64 7.20 17.99
C VAL A 416 29.02 5.72 18.07
N GLY A 417 28.27 4.93 18.83
CA GLY A 417 28.45 3.47 18.95
C GLY A 417 28.01 2.70 17.72
N VAL A 418 27.11 3.26 16.90
CA VAL A 418 26.54 2.61 15.72
C VAL A 418 27.52 2.70 14.55
N LYS A 419 27.92 1.54 13.99
CA LYS A 419 28.88 1.43 12.89
C LYS A 419 28.24 1.18 11.54
N CYS A 420 26.99 0.72 11.53
CA CYS A 420 26.21 0.40 10.34
C CYS A 420 24.78 0.87 10.52
N ILE A 421 24.22 1.53 9.51
CA ILE A 421 22.78 1.64 9.34
C ILE A 421 22.38 0.42 8.52
N GLU A 422 21.60 -0.47 9.12
CA GLU A 422 21.17 -1.72 8.48
C GLU A 422 20.14 -1.49 7.36
N THR A 423 19.67 -2.58 6.72
CA THR A 423 18.67 -2.52 5.65
C THR A 423 17.38 -1.84 6.12
N ALA A 424 16.87 -0.91 5.31
CA ALA A 424 15.56 -0.25 5.45
C ALA A 424 15.31 0.43 6.82
N VAL A 425 16.37 0.82 7.56
CA VAL A 425 16.22 1.35 8.93
C VAL A 425 15.27 2.55 8.97
N PHE A 426 15.38 3.49 8.02
CA PHE A 426 14.54 4.70 7.92
C PHE A 426 13.72 4.74 6.63
N GLN A 427 13.48 3.58 6.00
CA GLN A 427 12.65 3.49 4.81
C GLN A 427 11.27 4.12 5.05
N SER A 428 10.79 4.90 4.11
CA SER A 428 9.49 5.58 4.16
C SER A 428 9.30 6.52 5.36
N CYS A 429 10.38 7.06 5.93
CA CYS A 429 10.33 8.16 6.89
C CYS A 429 10.08 9.49 6.17
N ARG A 430 8.89 9.65 5.60
CA ARG A 430 8.55 10.74 4.66
C ARG A 430 8.69 12.15 5.20
N ALA A 431 8.56 12.33 6.53
CA ALA A 431 8.72 13.64 7.18
C ALA A 431 10.16 13.92 7.64
N LEU A 432 11.13 13.02 7.39
CA LEU A 432 12.50 13.14 7.88
C LEU A 432 13.25 14.26 7.16
N GLN A 433 13.59 15.31 7.90
CA GLN A 433 14.24 16.50 7.38
C GLN A 433 15.72 16.59 7.76
N GLU A 434 16.08 16.07 8.92
CA GLU A 434 17.42 16.20 9.50
C GLU A 434 17.92 14.85 10.06
N VAL A 435 19.10 14.46 9.60
CA VAL A 435 19.77 13.23 10.02
C VAL A 435 21.20 13.56 10.44
N HIS A 436 21.54 13.27 11.70
CA HIS A 436 22.90 13.38 12.19
C HIS A 436 23.55 11.99 12.27
N LEU A 437 24.49 11.74 11.39
CA LEU A 437 25.28 10.51 11.35
C LEU A 437 26.58 10.66 12.11
N PRO A 438 27.03 9.66 12.90
CA PRO A 438 28.23 9.75 13.71
C PRO A 438 29.50 9.55 12.86
N GLU A 439 30.59 10.21 13.27
CA GLU A 439 31.92 9.81 12.84
C GLU A 439 32.21 8.39 13.32
N GLY A 440 32.72 7.55 12.41
CA GLY A 440 32.92 6.13 12.64
C GLY A 440 31.82 5.23 12.10
N LEU A 441 30.77 5.79 11.47
CA LEU A 441 29.82 5.01 10.65
C LEU A 441 30.56 4.55 9.37
N GLU A 442 30.50 3.26 9.07
CA GLU A 442 31.24 2.64 7.96
C GLU A 442 30.34 2.24 6.78
N GLN A 443 29.03 2.02 7.03
CA GLN A 443 28.10 1.55 6.02
C GLN A 443 26.69 2.12 6.21
N ILE A 444 26.06 2.45 5.08
CA ILE A 444 24.61 2.69 4.98
C ILE A 444 24.04 1.56 4.13
N GLY A 445 23.14 0.77 4.72
CA GLY A 445 22.58 -0.46 4.18
C GLY A 445 21.56 -0.22 3.06
N MET A 446 21.07 -1.32 2.48
CA MET A 446 20.11 -1.28 1.37
C MET A 446 18.82 -0.58 1.80
N PHE A 447 18.31 0.34 0.95
CA PHE A 447 17.05 1.06 1.15
C PHE A 447 16.97 1.84 2.47
N ALA A 448 18.11 2.14 3.09
CA ALA A 448 18.16 2.67 4.46
C ALA A 448 17.41 4.00 4.63
N PHE A 449 17.37 4.87 3.61
CA PHE A 449 16.64 6.13 3.55
C PHE A 449 15.72 6.22 2.32
N GLU A 450 15.31 5.08 1.75
CA GLU A 450 14.35 5.07 0.63
C GLU A 450 13.06 5.78 1.04
N ASP A 451 12.46 6.55 0.10
CA ASP A 451 11.22 7.33 0.33
C ASP A 451 11.32 8.38 1.47
N CYS A 452 12.49 8.89 1.79
CA CYS A 452 12.65 10.04 2.68
C CYS A 452 12.37 11.34 1.92
N ASP A 453 11.10 11.57 1.56
CA ASP A 453 10.65 12.60 0.62
C ASP A 453 11.04 14.03 1.01
N THR A 454 11.17 14.32 2.30
CA THR A 454 11.46 15.69 2.82
C THR A 454 12.93 15.90 3.19
N LEU A 455 13.79 14.90 3.03
CA LEU A 455 15.21 15.02 3.31
C LEU A 455 15.88 15.91 2.23
N THR A 456 16.27 17.12 2.63
CA THR A 456 16.85 18.09 1.69
C THR A 456 18.36 18.04 1.63
N ARG A 457 19.00 17.56 2.69
CA ARG A 457 20.45 17.51 2.83
C ARG A 457 20.86 16.40 3.78
N ILE A 458 21.97 15.76 3.47
CA ILE A 458 22.64 14.82 4.38
C ILE A 458 24.15 15.03 4.36
N VAL A 459 24.76 14.96 5.54
CA VAL A 459 26.21 14.99 5.70
C VAL A 459 26.68 13.57 6.01
N LEU A 460 27.40 12.98 5.08
CA LEU A 460 27.96 11.63 5.22
C LEU A 460 29.32 11.74 5.92
N PRO A 461 29.59 10.94 6.98
CA PRO A 461 30.83 11.04 7.75
C PRO A 461 32.05 10.56 6.94
N ALA A 462 33.23 11.09 7.26
CA ALA A 462 34.48 10.74 6.56
C ALA A 462 34.87 9.26 6.68
N SER A 463 34.35 8.56 7.66
CA SER A 463 34.56 7.12 7.90
C SER A 463 33.73 6.21 6.99
N LEU A 464 32.74 6.76 6.27
CA LEU A 464 31.81 5.96 5.45
C LEU A 464 32.56 5.36 4.24
N LYS A 465 32.43 4.04 4.08
CA LYS A 465 33.07 3.27 3.00
C LYS A 465 32.07 2.76 1.97
N ARG A 466 30.84 2.46 2.37
CA ARG A 466 29.86 1.82 1.50
C ARG A 466 28.49 2.49 1.57
N LEU A 467 27.96 2.81 0.40
CA LEU A 467 26.54 3.09 0.16
C LEU A 467 25.95 1.90 -0.58
N CYS A 468 25.10 1.15 0.10
CA CYS A 468 24.48 -0.03 -0.47
C CYS A 468 23.32 0.34 -1.41
N ARG A 469 22.79 -0.68 -2.10
CA ARG A 469 21.70 -0.56 -3.06
C ARG A 469 20.53 0.28 -2.53
N GLY A 470 20.05 1.23 -3.33
CA GLY A 470 18.88 2.04 -3.04
C GLY A 470 18.98 2.88 -1.76
N ALA A 471 20.19 3.13 -1.22
CA ALA A 471 20.37 3.74 0.10
C ALA A 471 19.62 5.06 0.27
N PHE A 472 19.48 5.89 -0.80
CA PHE A 472 18.73 7.13 -0.88
C PHE A 472 17.74 7.14 -2.04
N GLU A 473 17.27 5.96 -2.46
CA GLU A 473 16.28 5.86 -3.53
C GLU A 473 15.04 6.68 -3.19
N ASN A 474 14.53 7.40 -4.20
CA ASN A 474 13.34 8.24 -4.09
C ASN A 474 13.39 9.34 -2.99
N CYS A 475 14.58 9.80 -2.60
CA CYS A 475 14.75 11.01 -1.79
C CYS A 475 14.49 12.25 -2.65
N THR A 476 13.23 12.49 -3.00
CA THR A 476 12.82 13.45 -4.05
C THR A 476 13.20 14.89 -3.78
N SER A 477 13.37 15.29 -2.51
CA SER A 477 13.76 16.65 -2.10
C SER A 477 15.26 16.82 -1.87
N LEU A 478 16.07 15.77 -2.00
CA LEU A 478 17.51 15.83 -1.71
C LEU A 478 18.22 16.76 -2.72
N LEU A 479 18.75 17.88 -2.24
CA LEU A 479 19.41 18.89 -3.08
C LEU A 479 20.91 18.64 -3.24
N GLU A 480 21.54 18.13 -2.19
CA GLU A 480 22.99 17.95 -2.09
C GLU A 480 23.33 16.73 -1.26
N ALA A 481 24.22 15.89 -1.77
CA ALA A 481 24.85 14.79 -1.07
C ALA A 481 26.37 14.90 -1.22
N GLN A 482 27.07 15.15 -0.10
CA GLN A 482 28.52 15.22 -0.10
C GLN A 482 29.09 13.83 0.19
N LEU A 483 29.57 13.16 -0.86
CA LEU A 483 30.19 11.85 -0.74
C LEU A 483 31.60 12.01 -0.15
N PRO A 484 31.96 11.29 0.93
CA PRO A 484 33.26 11.44 1.58
C PRO A 484 34.39 10.79 0.76
N ASP A 485 35.59 11.33 0.88
CA ASP A 485 36.78 10.84 0.14
C ASP A 485 37.10 9.37 0.41
N GLY A 486 36.66 8.83 1.57
CA GLY A 486 36.86 7.43 1.96
C GLY A 486 35.85 6.44 1.39
N LEU A 487 34.87 6.90 0.60
CA LEU A 487 33.84 6.03 0.04
C LEU A 487 34.46 5.12 -1.03
N GLU A 488 34.31 3.82 -0.86
CA GLU A 488 34.88 2.78 -1.72
C GLU A 488 33.83 2.17 -2.66
N GLU A 489 32.58 2.05 -2.19
CA GLU A 489 31.46 1.42 -2.91
C GLU A 489 30.24 2.34 -2.98
N LEU A 490 29.73 2.54 -4.19
CA LEU A 490 28.47 3.19 -4.51
C LEU A 490 27.65 2.20 -5.35
N GLN A 491 26.71 1.50 -4.71
CA GLN A 491 25.99 0.39 -5.33
C GLN A 491 24.77 0.83 -6.15
N ASP A 492 24.11 -0.15 -6.79
CA ASP A 492 22.93 0.04 -7.63
C ASP A 492 21.90 0.96 -6.97
N ASP A 493 21.20 1.74 -7.79
CA ASP A 493 20.03 2.51 -7.40
C ASP A 493 20.27 3.52 -6.23
N ALA A 494 21.54 3.75 -5.81
CA ALA A 494 21.87 4.44 -4.55
C ALA A 494 21.23 5.84 -4.39
N PHE A 495 21.05 6.59 -5.48
CA PHE A 495 20.35 7.89 -5.56
C PHE A 495 19.28 7.89 -6.66
N GLU A 496 18.73 6.73 -6.99
CA GLU A 496 17.66 6.62 -7.96
C GLU A 496 16.48 7.50 -7.55
N TYR A 497 15.85 8.21 -8.52
CA TYR A 497 14.75 9.17 -8.30
C TYR A 497 15.04 10.34 -7.33
N CYS A 498 16.30 10.67 -7.05
CA CYS A 498 16.66 11.90 -6.35
C CYS A 498 16.46 13.12 -7.26
N ARG A 499 15.20 13.45 -7.55
CA ARG A 499 14.80 14.41 -8.61
C ARG A 499 15.34 15.83 -8.40
N SER A 500 15.58 16.23 -7.16
CA SER A 500 16.08 17.57 -6.81
C SER A 500 17.60 17.66 -6.70
N LEU A 501 18.33 16.55 -6.78
CA LEU A 501 19.80 16.51 -6.65
C LEU A 501 20.46 17.33 -7.77
N GLN A 502 21.25 18.36 -7.39
CA GLN A 502 21.78 19.33 -8.35
C GLN A 502 23.23 19.05 -8.74
N LYS A 503 24.01 18.53 -7.82
CA LYS A 503 25.44 18.29 -8.01
C LYS A 503 25.91 17.08 -7.23
N VAL A 504 26.83 16.32 -7.81
CA VAL A 504 27.55 15.24 -7.14
C VAL A 504 29.01 15.23 -7.55
N THR A 505 29.90 14.96 -6.60
CA THR A 505 31.33 14.68 -6.84
C THR A 505 31.59 13.26 -6.41
N ILE A 506 31.99 12.40 -7.34
CA ILE A 506 32.31 11.00 -7.05
C ILE A 506 33.74 10.93 -6.50
N PRO A 507 33.96 10.35 -5.30
CA PRO A 507 35.27 10.28 -4.68
C PRO A 507 36.26 9.38 -5.43
N ALA A 508 37.56 9.65 -5.27
CA ALA A 508 38.65 8.95 -5.99
C ALA A 508 38.77 7.45 -5.67
N GLN A 509 38.20 7.00 -4.54
CA GLN A 509 38.21 5.58 -4.17
C GLN A 509 37.13 4.76 -4.87
N VAL A 510 36.09 5.41 -5.40
CA VAL A 510 35.03 4.74 -6.17
C VAL A 510 35.55 4.35 -7.53
N ARG A 511 35.60 3.06 -7.81
CA ARG A 511 36.09 2.49 -9.05
C ARG A 511 35.01 2.22 -10.08
N GLN A 512 33.77 2.10 -9.62
CA GLN A 512 32.64 1.74 -10.46
C GLN A 512 31.40 2.51 -9.99
N ILE A 513 30.65 3.03 -10.95
CA ILE A 513 29.30 3.55 -10.71
C ILE A 513 28.37 2.46 -11.20
N GLU A 514 27.65 1.85 -10.27
CA GLU A 514 26.78 0.71 -10.54
C GLU A 514 25.49 1.10 -11.28
N ARG A 515 24.68 0.10 -11.63
CA ARG A 515 23.44 0.28 -12.38
C ARG A 515 22.51 1.30 -11.71
N ALA A 516 21.93 2.20 -12.52
CA ALA A 516 20.90 3.17 -12.13
C ALA A 516 21.26 4.06 -10.92
N ALA A 517 22.55 4.17 -10.53
CA ALA A 517 22.97 4.84 -9.30
C ALA A 517 22.46 6.29 -9.19
N PHE A 518 22.22 7.01 -10.30
CA PHE A 518 21.64 8.35 -10.39
C PHE A 518 20.51 8.42 -11.42
N TYR A 519 19.80 7.32 -11.62
CA TYR A 519 18.66 7.25 -12.53
C TYR A 519 17.56 8.25 -12.12
N TYR A 520 17.00 9.00 -13.08
CA TYR A 520 15.97 10.03 -12.84
C TYR A 520 16.40 11.17 -11.90
N CYS A 521 17.69 11.47 -11.76
CA CYS A 521 18.17 12.68 -11.08
C CYS A 521 17.98 13.90 -11.99
N GLN A 522 16.71 14.31 -12.19
CA GLN A 522 16.29 15.28 -13.21
C GLN A 522 16.95 16.66 -13.09
N SER A 523 17.28 17.07 -11.86
CA SER A 523 17.91 18.38 -11.57
C SER A 523 19.45 18.34 -11.59
N LEU A 524 20.07 17.20 -11.83
CA LEU A 524 21.52 17.02 -11.77
C LEU A 524 22.20 17.79 -12.92
N GLN A 525 22.91 18.87 -12.57
CA GLN A 525 23.53 19.77 -13.53
C GLN A 525 25.02 19.50 -13.75
N GLU A 526 25.69 19.00 -12.72
CA GLU A 526 27.13 18.78 -12.70
C GLU A 526 27.50 17.48 -12.00
N VAL A 527 28.30 16.69 -12.66
CA VAL A 527 28.90 15.46 -12.14
C VAL A 527 30.42 15.56 -12.33
N GLN A 528 31.18 15.29 -11.26
CA GLN A 528 32.63 15.16 -11.33
C GLN A 528 33.00 13.69 -11.12
N LEU A 529 33.60 13.09 -12.12
CA LEU A 529 34.08 11.72 -12.13
C LEU A 529 35.56 11.67 -11.75
N PRO A 530 36.01 10.70 -10.93
CA PRO A 530 37.43 10.54 -10.57
C PRO A 530 38.25 9.91 -11.72
N GLU A 531 39.54 10.23 -11.78
CA GLU A 531 40.44 9.70 -12.79
C GLU A 531 40.61 8.17 -12.75
N GLU A 532 40.40 7.60 -11.56
CA GLU A 532 40.53 6.17 -11.30
C GLU A 532 39.26 5.37 -11.55
N LEU A 533 38.19 5.99 -12.05
CA LEU A 533 36.95 5.29 -12.39
C LEU A 533 37.19 4.33 -13.57
N ASN A 534 36.73 3.09 -13.41
CA ASN A 534 36.89 2.04 -14.42
C ASN A 534 35.62 1.81 -15.25
N GLU A 535 34.44 1.98 -14.62
CA GLU A 535 33.19 1.63 -15.29
C GLU A 535 32.04 2.58 -14.87
N ILE A 536 31.17 2.87 -15.85
CA ILE A 536 29.88 3.52 -15.66
C ILE A 536 28.82 2.50 -16.08
N GLY A 537 27.98 2.06 -15.13
CA GLY A 537 26.99 1.00 -15.30
C GLY A 537 25.82 1.38 -16.18
N GLU A 538 24.97 0.38 -16.44
CA GLU A 538 23.69 0.50 -17.14
C GLU A 538 22.80 1.54 -16.44
N ASP A 539 22.11 2.42 -17.21
CA ASP A 539 21.20 3.44 -16.70
C ASP A 539 21.78 4.42 -15.67
N ALA A 540 23.08 4.40 -15.40
CA ALA A 540 23.69 5.07 -14.25
C ALA A 540 23.31 6.55 -14.10
N PHE A 541 23.13 7.30 -15.19
CA PHE A 541 22.70 8.70 -15.26
C PHE A 541 21.52 8.91 -16.22
N ALA A 542 20.78 7.87 -16.55
CA ALA A 542 19.63 8.01 -17.44
C ALA A 542 18.60 8.97 -16.85
N HIS A 543 17.92 9.75 -17.71
CA HIS A 543 16.96 10.78 -17.33
C HIS A 543 17.52 11.92 -16.44
N CYS A 544 18.83 12.17 -16.47
CA CYS A 544 19.43 13.36 -15.86
C CYS A 544 19.23 14.58 -16.78
N TRP A 545 17.99 15.08 -16.86
CA TRP A 545 17.57 16.09 -17.86
C TRP A 545 18.32 17.42 -17.81
N ALA A 546 18.79 17.81 -16.63
CA ALA A 546 19.51 19.08 -16.45
C ALA A 546 21.03 18.98 -16.67
N LEU A 547 21.59 17.77 -16.90
CA LEU A 547 23.03 17.56 -17.07
C LEU A 547 23.48 18.16 -18.40
N LYS A 548 24.42 19.10 -18.35
CA LYS A 548 24.85 19.87 -19.53
C LYS A 548 26.14 19.38 -20.14
N ARG A 549 27.02 18.81 -19.33
CA ARG A 549 28.33 18.32 -19.73
C ARG A 549 28.77 17.11 -18.91
N ILE A 550 29.52 16.26 -19.53
CA ILE A 550 30.21 15.15 -18.86
C ILE A 550 31.62 15.00 -19.43
N VAL A 551 32.58 14.75 -18.55
CA VAL A 551 33.94 14.36 -18.94
C VAL A 551 34.15 12.96 -18.38
N ILE A 552 34.31 12.00 -19.28
CA ILE A 552 34.60 10.60 -18.94
C ILE A 552 36.12 10.45 -18.90
N PRO A 553 36.70 10.13 -17.74
CA PRO A 553 38.13 10.01 -17.53
C PRO A 553 38.76 8.92 -18.38
N ALA A 554 40.07 9.04 -18.62
CA ALA A 554 40.81 8.07 -19.43
C ALA A 554 40.91 6.67 -18.81
N GLY A 555 40.64 6.55 -17.48
CA GLY A 555 40.59 5.26 -16.78
C GLY A 555 39.33 4.44 -17.04
N VAL A 556 38.28 5.06 -17.60
CA VAL A 556 37.01 4.34 -17.84
C VAL A 556 37.15 3.39 -19.01
N GLU A 557 37.01 2.10 -18.72
CA GLU A 557 37.10 1.01 -19.70
C GLU A 557 35.74 0.82 -20.40
N LYS A 558 34.62 0.97 -19.66
CA LYS A 558 33.28 0.72 -20.19
C LYS A 558 32.25 1.78 -19.73
N VAL A 559 31.39 2.17 -20.69
CA VAL A 559 30.15 2.92 -20.47
C VAL A 559 28.98 2.03 -20.89
N GLY A 560 28.11 1.67 -19.93
CA GLY A 560 27.05 0.69 -20.11
C GLY A 560 25.88 1.18 -20.95
N GLU A 561 24.97 0.24 -21.22
CA GLU A 561 23.69 0.46 -21.91
C GLU A 561 22.91 1.59 -21.24
N HIS A 562 22.33 2.50 -22.04
CA HIS A 562 21.51 3.62 -21.54
C HIS A 562 22.16 4.52 -20.46
N ALA A 563 23.46 4.44 -20.21
CA ALA A 563 24.12 5.12 -19.09
C ALA A 563 23.79 6.62 -18.97
N PHE A 564 23.50 7.31 -20.08
CA PHE A 564 23.08 8.72 -20.16
C PHE A 564 21.81 8.89 -21.02
N TRP A 565 20.98 7.87 -21.12
CA TRP A 565 19.74 7.89 -21.90
C TRP A 565 18.83 9.07 -21.49
N GLU A 566 18.22 9.74 -22.50
CA GLU A 566 17.34 10.90 -22.29
C GLU A 566 17.95 12.05 -21.47
N CYS A 567 19.27 12.25 -21.52
CA CYS A 567 19.90 13.44 -20.95
C CYS A 567 19.71 14.65 -21.88
N TYR A 568 18.49 15.17 -21.97
CA TYR A 568 18.05 16.18 -22.97
C TYR A 568 18.85 17.50 -22.98
N SER A 569 19.59 17.84 -21.92
CA SER A 569 20.46 19.02 -21.87
C SER A 569 21.94 18.73 -22.15
N LEU A 570 22.32 17.46 -22.33
CA LEU A 570 23.73 17.04 -22.42
C LEU A 570 24.31 17.35 -23.80
N GLN A 571 24.95 18.52 -23.90
CA GLN A 571 25.53 19.03 -25.15
C GLN A 571 27.02 18.73 -25.29
N ASN A 572 27.74 18.63 -24.17
CA ASN A 572 29.17 18.48 -24.14
C ASN A 572 29.58 17.12 -23.55
N ILE A 573 29.93 16.19 -24.40
CA ILE A 573 30.36 14.84 -24.04
C ILE A 573 31.83 14.68 -24.46
N ALA A 574 32.73 14.57 -23.48
CA ALA A 574 34.16 14.35 -23.71
C ALA A 574 34.57 12.99 -23.14
N VAL A 575 35.17 12.15 -23.94
CA VAL A 575 35.76 10.85 -23.57
C VAL A 575 37.26 10.93 -23.74
N LEU A 576 38.01 10.87 -22.63
CA LEU A 576 39.45 11.15 -22.65
C LEU A 576 40.31 9.99 -23.20
N SER A 577 39.73 8.79 -23.36
CA SER A 577 40.40 7.63 -23.96
C SER A 577 39.69 7.19 -25.24
N ASP A 578 40.47 6.80 -26.23
CA ASP A 578 39.95 6.16 -27.45
C ASP A 578 39.57 4.69 -27.21
N ASP A 579 40.13 4.06 -26.16
CA ASP A 579 39.97 2.65 -25.84
C ASP A 579 38.69 2.39 -25.00
N THR A 580 38.01 3.44 -24.51
CA THR A 580 36.74 3.30 -23.76
C THR A 580 35.70 2.62 -24.64
N GLU A 581 35.17 1.48 -24.21
CA GLU A 581 33.99 0.83 -24.80
C GLU A 581 32.72 1.62 -24.43
N ILE A 582 31.96 1.98 -25.43
CA ILE A 582 30.68 2.70 -25.24
C ILE A 582 29.61 1.86 -25.91
N GLU A 583 28.63 1.40 -25.12
CA GLU A 583 27.47 0.68 -25.66
C GLU A 583 26.69 1.57 -26.63
N GLU A 584 26.05 0.99 -27.65
CA GLU A 584 25.53 1.72 -28.83
C GLU A 584 24.50 2.79 -28.43
N ASP A 585 23.69 2.56 -27.39
CA ASP A 585 22.60 3.40 -26.89
C ASP A 585 22.97 4.19 -25.61
N ALA A 586 24.23 4.12 -25.16
CA ALA A 586 24.68 4.78 -23.92
C ALA A 586 24.32 6.29 -23.84
N PHE A 587 24.23 6.98 -24.98
CA PHE A 587 23.89 8.41 -25.12
C PHE A 587 22.67 8.64 -26.00
N GLU A 588 21.77 7.66 -26.09
CA GLU A 588 20.54 7.79 -26.86
C GLU A 588 19.71 8.97 -26.34
N ASP A 589 19.11 9.73 -27.26
CA ASP A 589 18.33 10.96 -26.98
C ASP A 589 19.11 12.11 -26.29
N CYS A 590 20.46 12.08 -26.35
CA CYS A 590 21.30 13.22 -25.97
C CYS A 590 21.52 14.15 -27.18
N PRO A 591 21.41 15.50 -27.01
CA PRO A 591 21.65 16.44 -28.12
C PRO A 591 23.13 16.61 -28.48
N GLY A 592 24.04 16.19 -27.59
CA GLY A 592 25.50 16.33 -27.78
C GLY A 592 26.11 15.26 -28.65
N THR A 593 27.27 15.55 -29.22
CA THR A 593 28.11 14.55 -29.92
C THR A 593 29.28 14.16 -29.05
N VAL A 594 29.58 12.87 -29.01
CA VAL A 594 30.75 12.32 -28.28
C VAL A 594 32.03 12.78 -28.96
N LYS A 595 32.91 13.47 -28.22
CA LYS A 595 34.26 13.84 -28.65
C LYS A 595 35.27 12.96 -27.92
N ARG A 596 36.15 12.29 -28.67
CA ARG A 596 37.21 11.43 -28.13
C ARG A 596 38.56 12.08 -28.20
N GLY A 597 39.48 11.72 -27.31
CA GLY A 597 40.89 12.10 -27.28
C GLY A 597 41.22 13.31 -26.40
N THR A 598 42.52 13.58 -26.20
CA THR A 598 43.09 14.59 -25.29
C THR A 598 43.19 16.02 -25.88
N GLY A 599 42.59 16.28 -27.07
CA GLY A 599 42.59 17.60 -27.70
C GLY A 599 41.73 18.61 -26.97
N SER A 600 41.85 19.93 -27.30
CA SER A 600 41.03 21.01 -26.67
C SER A 600 39.54 20.68 -26.75
N LEU A 601 38.99 20.19 -25.64
CA LEU A 601 37.66 19.51 -25.57
C LEU A 601 36.48 20.47 -25.45
N PHE A 602 36.70 21.77 -25.04
CA PHE A 602 35.63 22.79 -24.87
C PHE A 602 36.09 24.19 -25.30
#